data_f69ffd5351d9bfa1b904974ce97f1078
#
_entry.id   f69ffd5351d9bfa1b904974ce97f1078
#
_cell.length_a   1.000
_cell.length_b   1.000
_cell.length_c   1.000
_cell.angle_alpha   90.00
_cell.angle_beta   90.00
_cell.angle_gamma   90.00
#
_symmetry.space_group_name_H-M   'P 1'
#
loop_
_entity.id
_entity.type
_entity.pdbx_description
1 polymer ?
#
loop_
_entity_poly.entity_id
_entity_poly.type
_entity_poly.pdbx_seq_one_letter_code
_entity_poly.pdbx_strand_id
1 'polypeptide(L)'
;MLAEILGVRKGVTAVIGGGGKTTLLRTLGEELARSGARVILATTTKFLPFPGIETVPGGEREITEALGRAPLVCAAAPWGESGKLAASPVPMVRLTALADYVLVEADGSAGLPLKAHAPHEPVIPAEAARTILVVGASGFGRPIREAAHRPERYAQLAECDIETAVTPEIAARVLRAEGLGDLVLVNQAETPEAREMARKLAENLPLPVYAGSLRRGEIECVS
;
A
#
# COMPACT_ATOMS: atom_id res chain seq x y z
N MET A 1 6.53 -9.51 14.39
CA MET A 1 5.56 -9.62 13.27
C MET A 1 5.66 -8.38 12.38
N LEU A 2 5.36 -8.50 11.07
CA LEU A 2 5.38 -7.35 10.14
C LEU A 2 4.43 -6.23 10.60
N ALA A 3 3.25 -6.59 11.09
CA ALA A 3 2.29 -5.64 11.64
C ALA A 3 2.86 -4.81 12.80
N GLU A 4 3.64 -5.42 13.69
CA GLU A 4 4.31 -4.71 14.80
C GLU A 4 5.43 -3.80 14.28
N ILE A 5 6.27 -4.30 13.36
CA ILE A 5 7.36 -3.53 12.74
C ILE A 5 6.81 -2.26 12.09
N LEU A 6 5.71 -2.36 11.35
CA LEU A 6 5.08 -1.23 10.67
C LEU A 6 4.11 -0.44 11.55
N GLY A 7 3.97 -0.80 12.82
CA GLY A 7 3.10 -0.12 13.78
C GLY A 7 1.61 -0.16 13.40
N VAL A 8 1.16 -1.26 12.78
CA VAL A 8 -0.25 -1.49 12.43
C VAL A 8 -1.05 -1.71 13.72
N ARG A 9 -2.14 -0.96 13.88
CA ARG A 9 -3.02 -1.02 15.05
C ARG A 9 -4.42 -1.47 14.65
N LYS A 10 -5.22 -1.92 15.63
CA LYS A 10 -6.65 -2.19 15.39
C LYS A 10 -7.34 -0.97 14.79
N GLY A 11 -8.28 -1.21 13.89
CA GLY A 11 -8.94 -0.19 13.08
C GLY A 11 -8.41 -0.16 11.64
N VAL A 12 -8.41 1.01 11.02
CA VAL A 12 -8.06 1.17 9.59
C VAL A 12 -6.57 1.48 9.42
N THR A 13 -5.92 0.70 8.52
CA THR A 13 -4.61 1.03 7.97
C THR A 13 -4.74 1.22 6.46
N ALA A 14 -4.40 2.40 5.97
CA ALA A 14 -4.35 2.71 4.55
C ALA A 14 -2.97 2.38 3.95
N VAL A 15 -2.97 1.88 2.71
CA VAL A 15 -1.76 1.58 1.95
C VAL A 15 -1.82 2.33 0.62
N ILE A 16 -0.81 3.14 0.34
CA ILE A 16 -0.70 4.00 -0.84
C ILE A 16 0.65 3.80 -1.55
N GLY A 17 0.83 4.41 -2.73
CA GLY A 17 2.09 4.37 -3.48
C GLY A 17 2.18 3.27 -4.53
N GLY A 18 3.38 2.74 -4.76
CA GLY A 18 3.68 1.74 -5.80
C GLY A 18 4.58 0.60 -5.31
N GLY A 19 4.78 -0.44 -6.15
CA GLY A 19 5.80 -1.47 -5.87
C GLY A 19 5.44 -2.54 -4.86
N GLY A 20 4.12 -2.82 -4.64
CA GLY A 20 3.74 -3.99 -3.84
C GLY A 20 2.66 -3.81 -2.80
N LYS A 21 1.78 -2.83 -2.95
CA LYS A 21 0.64 -2.59 -2.04
C LYS A 21 -0.22 -3.84 -1.79
N THR A 22 -0.67 -4.47 -2.87
CA THR A 22 -1.49 -5.69 -2.82
C THR A 22 -0.78 -6.83 -2.08
N THR A 23 0.55 -6.96 -2.28
CA THR A 23 1.37 -7.93 -1.54
C THR A 23 1.41 -7.58 -0.05
N LEU A 24 1.61 -6.30 0.30
CA LEU A 24 1.62 -5.85 1.70
C LEU A 24 0.29 -6.11 2.39
N LEU A 25 -0.83 -5.75 1.75
CA LEU A 25 -2.17 -5.98 2.28
C LEU A 25 -2.41 -7.47 2.55
N ARG A 26 -2.05 -8.33 1.59
CA ARG A 26 -2.17 -9.78 1.75
C ARG A 26 -1.30 -10.30 2.89
N THR A 27 -0.01 -9.93 2.92
CA THR A 27 0.94 -10.39 3.95
C THR A 27 0.49 -9.98 5.35
N LEU A 28 0.09 -8.72 5.53
CA LEU A 28 -0.45 -8.24 6.81
C LEU A 28 -1.75 -8.95 7.18
N GLY A 29 -2.67 -9.08 6.21
CA GLY A 29 -3.96 -9.74 6.43
C GLY A 29 -3.80 -11.19 6.87
N GLU A 30 -2.96 -11.96 6.18
CA GLU A 30 -2.68 -13.36 6.53
C GLU A 30 -1.94 -13.50 7.87
N GLU A 31 -1.02 -12.56 8.20
CA GLU A 31 -0.29 -12.56 9.47
C GLU A 31 -1.23 -12.29 10.64
N LEU A 32 -2.05 -11.24 10.53
CA LEU A 32 -3.02 -10.86 11.56
C LEU A 32 -4.10 -11.93 11.75
N ALA A 33 -4.60 -12.52 10.67
CA ALA A 33 -5.57 -13.61 10.73
C ALA A 33 -4.99 -14.85 11.42
N ARG A 34 -3.72 -15.21 11.16
CA ARG A 34 -3.03 -16.30 11.87
C ARG A 34 -2.84 -16.03 13.35
N SER A 35 -2.81 -14.77 13.78
CA SER A 35 -2.78 -14.41 15.19
C SER A 35 -4.16 -14.43 15.88
N GLY A 36 -5.22 -14.83 15.15
CA GLY A 36 -6.58 -14.93 15.66
C GLY A 36 -7.43 -13.68 15.51
N ALA A 37 -6.94 -12.65 14.81
CA ALA A 37 -7.70 -11.43 14.56
C ALA A 37 -8.67 -11.61 13.37
N ARG A 38 -9.80 -10.91 13.40
CA ARG A 38 -10.68 -10.74 12.24
C ARG A 38 -10.15 -9.59 11.38
N VAL A 39 -9.97 -9.86 10.08
CA VAL A 39 -9.34 -8.91 9.14
C VAL A 39 -10.21 -8.74 7.90
N ILE A 40 -10.40 -7.51 7.49
CA ILE A 40 -11.04 -7.14 6.22
C ILE A 40 -10.00 -6.47 5.33
N LEU A 41 -9.81 -6.98 4.10
CA LEU A 41 -9.15 -6.27 3.02
C LEU A 41 -10.19 -5.44 2.27
N ALA A 42 -9.88 -4.18 1.96
CA ALA A 42 -10.81 -3.27 1.27
C ALA A 42 -10.04 -2.34 0.30
N THR A 43 -10.78 -1.57 -0.47
CA THR A 43 -10.24 -0.50 -1.32
C THR A 43 -11.15 0.70 -1.33
N THR A 44 -10.59 1.87 -1.55
CA THR A 44 -11.33 3.10 -1.88
C THR A 44 -11.24 3.44 -3.38
N THR A 45 -10.51 2.63 -4.15
CA THR A 45 -10.31 2.81 -5.59
C THR A 45 -10.71 1.54 -6.36
N LYS A 46 -9.78 0.97 -7.13
CA LYS A 46 -9.99 -0.28 -7.88
C LYS A 46 -8.76 -1.15 -7.79
N PHE A 47 -8.94 -2.43 -7.49
CA PHE A 47 -7.86 -3.40 -7.40
C PHE A 47 -8.26 -4.76 -7.95
N LEU A 48 -7.32 -5.70 -8.06
CA LEU A 48 -7.59 -7.07 -8.47
C LEU A 48 -7.97 -7.92 -7.26
N PRO A 49 -8.82 -8.95 -7.42
CA PRO A 49 -9.11 -9.90 -6.36
C PRO A 49 -7.86 -10.54 -5.77
N PHE A 50 -7.92 -10.89 -4.49
CA PHE A 50 -6.86 -11.64 -3.83
C PHE A 50 -7.10 -13.15 -4.03
N PRO A 51 -6.27 -13.87 -4.79
CA PRO A 51 -6.44 -15.31 -4.98
C PRO A 51 -6.47 -16.05 -3.64
N GLY A 52 -7.51 -16.90 -3.44
CA GLY A 52 -7.67 -17.68 -2.20
C GLY A 52 -8.27 -16.94 -1.01
N ILE A 53 -8.62 -15.66 -1.14
CA ILE A 53 -9.34 -14.88 -0.11
C ILE A 53 -10.77 -14.65 -0.63
N GLU A 54 -11.78 -15.01 0.17
CA GLU A 54 -13.18 -14.82 -0.18
C GLU A 54 -13.48 -13.33 -0.39
N THR A 55 -14.01 -12.98 -1.57
CA THR A 55 -14.51 -11.62 -1.85
C THR A 55 -16.01 -11.57 -1.55
N VAL A 56 -16.40 -10.62 -0.70
CA VAL A 56 -17.78 -10.42 -0.25
C VAL A 56 -18.29 -9.10 -0.83
N PRO A 57 -19.15 -9.14 -1.87
CA PRO A 57 -19.70 -7.94 -2.50
C PRO A 57 -20.94 -7.38 -1.78
N GLY A 58 -21.44 -8.10 -0.79
CA GLY A 58 -22.69 -7.80 -0.09
C GLY A 58 -22.56 -6.80 1.05
N GLY A 59 -23.62 -6.80 1.89
CA GLY A 59 -23.72 -5.91 3.04
C GLY A 59 -23.04 -6.46 4.31
N GLU A 60 -23.31 -5.80 5.44
CA GLU A 60 -22.71 -6.13 6.74
C GLU A 60 -22.99 -7.59 7.17
N ARG A 61 -24.22 -8.10 6.87
CA ARG A 61 -24.60 -9.46 7.24
C ARG A 61 -23.72 -10.49 6.53
N GLU A 62 -23.56 -10.36 5.21
CA GLU A 62 -22.76 -11.27 4.40
C GLU A 62 -21.28 -11.22 4.81
N ILE A 63 -20.75 -10.03 5.12
CA ILE A 63 -19.38 -9.88 5.64
C ILE A 63 -19.23 -10.57 7.01
N THR A 64 -20.22 -10.41 7.91
CA THR A 64 -20.20 -11.06 9.24
C THR A 64 -20.25 -12.58 9.11
N GLU A 65 -21.11 -13.09 8.22
CA GLU A 65 -21.21 -14.53 7.95
C GLU A 65 -19.89 -15.09 7.36
N ALA A 66 -19.26 -14.34 6.44
CA ALA A 66 -17.97 -14.72 5.86
C ALA A 66 -16.83 -14.72 6.91
N LEU A 67 -16.77 -13.70 7.78
CA LEU A 67 -15.82 -13.63 8.91
C LEU A 67 -16.05 -14.76 9.94
N GLY A 68 -17.26 -15.32 10.02
CA GLY A 68 -17.54 -16.51 10.81
C GLY A 68 -16.96 -17.80 10.21
N ARG A 69 -16.71 -17.84 8.89
CA ARG A 69 -16.10 -18.97 8.19
C ARG A 69 -14.58 -18.86 8.06
N ALA A 70 -14.07 -17.65 7.87
CA ALA A 70 -12.65 -17.37 7.70
C ALA A 70 -12.28 -16.04 8.37
N PRO A 71 -11.16 -15.97 9.11
CA PRO A 71 -10.76 -14.75 9.82
C PRO A 71 -10.28 -13.61 8.90
N LEU A 72 -10.11 -13.87 7.60
CA LEU A 72 -9.65 -12.93 6.58
C LEU A 72 -10.59 -12.98 5.37
N VAL A 73 -11.19 -11.84 5.05
CA VAL A 73 -12.07 -11.67 3.89
C VAL A 73 -11.74 -10.37 3.14
N CYS A 74 -12.20 -10.27 1.89
CA CYS A 74 -12.11 -9.04 1.10
C CYS A 74 -13.51 -8.44 0.93
N ALA A 75 -13.77 -7.27 1.51
CA ALA A 75 -15.02 -6.53 1.33
C ALA A 75 -14.88 -5.59 0.13
N ALA A 76 -15.43 -5.97 -1.02
CA ALA A 76 -15.34 -5.19 -2.26
C ALA A 76 -16.40 -5.64 -3.26
N ALA A 77 -16.89 -4.70 -4.08
CA ALA A 77 -17.89 -4.95 -5.12
C ALA A 77 -17.22 -5.20 -6.49
N PRO A 78 -17.79 -6.04 -7.37
CA PRO A 78 -17.33 -6.18 -8.75
C PRO A 78 -17.38 -4.86 -9.51
N TRP A 79 -16.38 -4.59 -10.36
CA TRP A 79 -16.30 -3.38 -11.19
C TRP A 79 -16.33 -3.73 -12.68
N GLY A 80 -17.48 -3.55 -13.32
CA GLY A 80 -17.66 -3.83 -14.74
C GLY A 80 -17.23 -5.26 -15.12
N GLU A 81 -16.80 -5.44 -16.36
CA GLU A 81 -16.34 -6.74 -16.91
C GLU A 81 -14.81 -6.96 -16.80
N SER A 82 -14.09 -6.00 -16.19
CA SER A 82 -12.61 -6.02 -16.15
C SER A 82 -12.01 -7.01 -15.15
N GLY A 83 -12.83 -7.71 -14.38
CA GLY A 83 -12.38 -8.57 -13.28
C GLY A 83 -11.80 -7.80 -12.08
N LYS A 84 -11.87 -6.46 -12.10
CA LYS A 84 -11.48 -5.62 -10.97
C LYS A 84 -12.60 -5.51 -9.94
N LEU A 85 -12.21 -5.14 -8.74
CA LEU A 85 -13.09 -4.83 -7.62
C LEU A 85 -13.01 -3.33 -7.31
N ALA A 86 -14.12 -2.77 -6.86
CA ALA A 86 -14.26 -1.41 -6.34
C ALA A 86 -14.57 -1.44 -4.84
N ALA A 87 -14.74 -0.26 -4.24
CA ALA A 87 -15.08 -0.13 -2.83
C ALA A 87 -16.32 -0.96 -2.45
N SER A 88 -16.32 -1.47 -1.23
CA SER A 88 -17.49 -2.11 -0.63
C SER A 88 -18.68 -1.15 -0.57
N PRO A 89 -19.93 -1.63 -0.72
CA PRO A 89 -21.12 -0.84 -0.44
C PRO A 89 -21.28 -0.49 1.05
N VAL A 90 -20.55 -1.21 1.93
CA VAL A 90 -20.56 -0.95 3.37
C VAL A 90 -19.59 0.19 3.70
N PRO A 91 -20.05 1.26 4.38
CA PRO A 91 -19.19 2.37 4.77
C PRO A 91 -18.01 1.94 5.65
N MET A 92 -16.87 2.64 5.55
CA MET A 92 -15.62 2.30 6.26
C MET A 92 -15.83 2.19 7.77
N VAL A 93 -16.55 3.14 8.37
CA VAL A 93 -16.88 3.14 9.79
C VAL A 93 -17.64 1.87 10.22
N ARG A 94 -18.44 1.29 9.32
CA ARG A 94 -19.16 0.05 9.61
C ARG A 94 -18.25 -1.17 9.47
N LEU A 95 -17.33 -1.18 8.50
CA LEU A 95 -16.33 -2.23 8.37
C LEU A 95 -15.44 -2.33 9.64
N THR A 96 -15.10 -1.20 10.25
CA THR A 96 -14.31 -1.20 11.51
C THR A 96 -15.07 -1.81 12.70
N ALA A 97 -16.39 -1.83 12.67
CA ALA A 97 -17.20 -2.50 13.70
C ALA A 97 -17.28 -4.02 13.50
N LEU A 98 -17.01 -4.53 12.29
CA LEU A 98 -17.11 -5.96 11.96
C LEU A 98 -15.80 -6.73 12.17
N ALA A 99 -14.65 -6.05 12.14
CA ALA A 99 -13.33 -6.67 12.20
C ALA A 99 -12.37 -5.92 13.13
N ASP A 100 -11.32 -6.62 13.61
CA ASP A 100 -10.27 -5.99 14.41
C ASP A 100 -9.38 -5.07 13.55
N TYR A 101 -9.15 -5.45 12.28
CA TYR A 101 -8.33 -4.70 11.33
C TYR A 101 -9.04 -4.56 9.98
N VAL A 102 -8.98 -3.37 9.42
CA VAL A 102 -9.40 -3.08 8.05
C VAL A 102 -8.19 -2.53 7.29
N LEU A 103 -7.68 -3.30 6.34
CA LEU A 103 -6.50 -2.94 5.55
C LEU A 103 -6.97 -2.46 4.17
N VAL A 104 -6.63 -1.22 3.80
CA VAL A 104 -7.26 -0.52 2.67
C VAL A 104 -6.24 -0.12 1.61
N GLU A 105 -6.42 -0.57 0.36
CA GLU A 105 -5.71 0.03 -0.78
C GLU A 105 -6.38 1.35 -1.15
N ALA A 106 -5.68 2.48 -0.95
CA ALA A 106 -6.28 3.80 -1.09
C ALA A 106 -5.87 4.53 -2.39
N ASP A 107 -5.13 3.87 -3.27
CA ASP A 107 -4.77 4.39 -4.60
C ASP A 107 -4.40 3.27 -5.58
N GLY A 108 -4.41 3.59 -6.90
CA GLY A 108 -3.90 2.73 -7.96
C GLY A 108 -2.51 3.16 -8.44
N SER A 109 -1.63 2.21 -8.81
CA SER A 109 -0.28 2.48 -9.34
C SER A 109 0.00 1.82 -10.69
N ALA A 110 -1.00 1.23 -11.34
CA ALA A 110 -0.86 0.51 -12.61
C ALA A 110 0.27 -0.55 -12.61
N GLY A 111 0.59 -1.13 -11.43
CA GLY A 111 1.67 -2.11 -11.29
C GLY A 111 3.08 -1.53 -11.27
N LEU A 112 3.23 -0.20 -11.39
CA LEU A 112 4.54 0.46 -11.39
C LEU A 112 5.13 0.58 -9.98
N PRO A 113 6.48 0.59 -9.86
CA PRO A 113 7.17 0.63 -8.58
C PRO A 113 7.08 1.99 -7.87
N LEU A 114 6.94 3.06 -8.61
CA LEU A 114 6.87 4.43 -8.09
C LEU A 114 5.57 5.11 -8.51
N LYS A 115 5.20 6.18 -7.81
CA LYS A 115 3.99 6.92 -8.12
C LYS A 115 4.08 8.38 -7.70
N ALA A 116 3.45 9.27 -8.49
CA ALA A 116 3.00 10.58 -8.04
C ALA A 116 1.47 10.60 -8.01
N HIS A 117 0.88 11.24 -6.98
CA HIS A 117 -0.55 11.27 -6.78
C HIS A 117 -1.19 12.47 -7.50
N ALA A 118 -2.33 12.25 -8.14
CA ALA A 118 -3.16 13.33 -8.67
C ALA A 118 -3.87 14.07 -7.53
N PRO A 119 -4.39 15.30 -7.76
CA PRO A 119 -5.05 16.07 -6.70
C PRO A 119 -6.24 15.39 -6.00
N HIS A 120 -6.87 14.40 -6.66
CA HIS A 120 -7.98 13.60 -6.14
C HIS A 120 -7.51 12.26 -5.54
N GLU A 121 -6.22 12.03 -5.42
CA GLU A 121 -5.59 10.83 -4.85
C GLU A 121 -4.52 11.22 -3.82
N PRO A 122 -4.24 10.33 -2.87
CA PRO A 122 -4.95 9.08 -2.54
C PRO A 122 -6.31 9.34 -1.87
N VAL A 123 -7.22 8.36 -1.93
CA VAL A 123 -8.50 8.42 -1.21
C VAL A 123 -8.34 7.69 0.13
N ILE A 124 -7.62 8.32 1.05
CA ILE A 124 -7.38 7.77 2.39
C ILE A 124 -8.67 7.89 3.20
N PRO A 125 -9.18 6.80 3.81
CA PRO A 125 -10.32 6.86 4.70
C PRO A 125 -10.06 7.80 5.90
N ALA A 126 -11.07 8.57 6.32
CA ALA A 126 -10.95 9.44 7.49
C ALA A 126 -10.69 8.65 8.79
N GLU A 127 -11.09 7.38 8.80
CA GLU A 127 -10.88 6.44 9.91
C GLU A 127 -9.45 5.86 9.96
N ALA A 128 -8.58 6.16 8.98
CA ALA A 128 -7.23 5.61 8.94
C ALA A 128 -6.38 6.10 10.12
N ALA A 129 -6.01 5.18 10.99
CA ALA A 129 -5.11 5.43 12.11
C ALA A 129 -3.62 5.33 11.70
N ARG A 130 -3.35 4.77 10.53
CA ARG A 130 -2.02 4.60 9.95
C ARG A 130 -2.11 4.62 8.43
N THR A 131 -1.17 5.31 7.77
CA THR A 131 -0.99 5.28 6.32
C THR A 131 0.42 4.85 5.99
N ILE A 132 0.56 3.73 5.26
CA ILE A 132 1.84 3.18 4.81
C ILE A 132 2.03 3.54 3.34
N LEU A 133 3.10 4.29 3.04
CA LEU A 133 3.47 4.60 1.67
C LEU A 133 4.48 3.56 1.17
N VAL A 134 4.13 2.82 0.12
CA VAL A 134 4.98 1.79 -0.47
C VAL A 134 5.74 2.36 -1.67
N VAL A 135 7.03 2.06 -1.71
CA VAL A 135 7.97 2.40 -2.80
C VAL A 135 8.63 1.10 -3.26
N GLY A 136 8.64 0.82 -4.55
CA GLY A 136 9.37 -0.32 -5.11
C GLY A 136 10.81 0.04 -5.43
N ALA A 137 11.78 -0.62 -4.79
CA ALA A 137 13.20 -0.42 -5.04
C ALA A 137 13.59 -0.68 -6.52
N SER A 138 12.83 -1.53 -7.22
CA SER A 138 12.99 -1.78 -8.66
C SER A 138 12.79 -0.55 -9.55
N GLY A 139 12.28 0.55 -9.00
CA GLY A 139 12.16 1.83 -9.69
C GLY A 139 13.46 2.64 -9.72
N PHE A 140 14.37 2.41 -8.78
CA PHE A 140 15.65 3.13 -8.74
C PHE A 140 16.54 2.77 -9.92
N GLY A 141 17.23 3.76 -10.48
CA GLY A 141 18.07 3.64 -11.65
C GLY A 141 17.35 3.60 -12.98
N ARG A 142 16.01 3.54 -12.99
CA ARG A 142 15.20 3.55 -14.21
C ARG A 142 14.72 4.97 -14.54
N PRO A 143 14.52 5.32 -15.84
CA PRO A 143 13.88 6.58 -16.21
C PRO A 143 12.51 6.74 -15.55
N ILE A 144 12.16 7.97 -15.12
CA ILE A 144 10.87 8.29 -14.47
C ILE A 144 9.69 7.79 -15.33
N ARG A 145 9.74 7.99 -16.66
CA ARG A 145 8.68 7.55 -17.60
C ARG A 145 8.37 6.06 -17.53
N GLU A 146 9.33 5.23 -17.12
CA GLU A 146 9.20 3.77 -17.04
C GLU A 146 8.91 3.27 -15.63
N ALA A 147 9.35 4.03 -14.63
CA ALA A 147 9.30 3.62 -13.24
C ALA A 147 8.09 4.17 -12.50
N ALA A 148 7.56 5.32 -12.90
CA ALA A 148 6.55 6.05 -12.12
C ALA A 148 5.17 6.04 -12.78
N HIS A 149 4.15 5.77 -11.98
CA HIS A 149 2.77 6.08 -12.36
C HIS A 149 2.57 7.60 -12.32
N ARG A 150 2.09 8.19 -13.43
CA ARG A 150 2.03 9.63 -13.74
C ARG A 150 3.43 10.25 -13.80
N PRO A 151 4.24 9.85 -14.79
CA PRO A 151 5.64 10.25 -14.91
C PRO A 151 5.83 11.76 -15.04
N GLU A 152 4.94 12.47 -15.77
CA GLU A 152 5.02 13.92 -15.94
C GLU A 152 4.85 14.64 -14.59
N ARG A 153 3.89 14.19 -13.77
CA ARG A 153 3.69 14.75 -12.43
C ARG A 153 4.84 14.41 -11.50
N TYR A 154 5.36 13.18 -11.58
CA TYR A 154 6.53 12.76 -10.81
C TYR A 154 7.75 13.62 -11.14
N ALA A 155 8.03 13.85 -12.44
CA ALA A 155 9.11 14.70 -12.91
C ALA A 155 8.92 16.16 -12.51
N GLN A 156 7.68 16.68 -12.56
CA GLN A 156 7.35 18.03 -12.08
C GLN A 156 7.67 18.20 -10.58
N LEU A 157 7.24 17.26 -9.73
CA LEU A 157 7.50 17.27 -8.29
C LEU A 157 8.99 17.07 -7.97
N ALA A 158 9.68 16.30 -8.82
CA ALA A 158 11.11 16.06 -8.71
C ALA A 158 11.97 17.20 -9.29
N GLU A 159 11.36 18.18 -9.98
CA GLU A 159 12.05 19.28 -10.69
C GLU A 159 13.13 18.77 -11.67
N CYS A 160 12.77 17.76 -12.48
CA CYS A 160 13.67 17.16 -13.47
C CYS A 160 12.90 16.64 -14.70
N ASP A 161 13.60 16.15 -15.71
CA ASP A 161 13.02 15.56 -16.90
C ASP A 161 12.51 14.14 -16.68
N ILE A 162 11.50 13.70 -17.44
CA ILE A 162 10.95 12.33 -17.38
C ILE A 162 11.94 11.24 -17.81
N GLU A 163 12.98 11.61 -18.56
CA GLU A 163 14.07 10.72 -18.94
C GLU A 163 15.12 10.55 -17.84
N THR A 164 15.05 11.37 -16.78
CA THR A 164 15.99 11.29 -15.67
C THR A 164 15.82 9.96 -14.93
N ALA A 165 16.95 9.28 -14.67
CA ALA A 165 16.95 8.07 -13.86
C ALA A 165 16.59 8.41 -12.40
N VAL A 166 15.68 7.64 -11.81
CA VAL A 166 15.25 7.88 -10.43
C VAL A 166 16.35 7.51 -9.47
N THR A 167 16.81 8.49 -8.69
CA THR A 167 17.69 8.27 -7.54
C THR A 167 16.88 8.33 -6.23
N PRO A 168 17.44 7.88 -5.09
CA PRO A 168 16.82 8.04 -3.79
C PRO A 168 16.48 9.50 -3.46
N GLU A 169 17.34 10.45 -3.83
CA GLU A 169 17.16 11.89 -3.60
C GLU A 169 15.99 12.44 -4.44
N ILE A 170 15.87 12.02 -5.70
CA ILE A 170 14.74 12.34 -6.58
C ILE A 170 13.43 11.80 -5.98
N ALA A 171 13.42 10.54 -5.57
CA ALA A 171 12.25 9.95 -4.94
C ALA A 171 11.88 10.66 -3.62
N ALA A 172 12.87 10.97 -2.78
CA ALA A 172 12.65 11.71 -1.53
C ALA A 172 12.06 13.11 -1.79
N ARG A 173 12.47 13.79 -2.86
CA ARG A 173 11.92 15.10 -3.23
C ARG A 173 10.43 15.00 -3.55
N VAL A 174 10.04 13.99 -4.35
CA VAL A 174 8.62 13.74 -4.65
C VAL A 174 7.83 13.43 -3.39
N LEU A 175 8.31 12.51 -2.55
CA LEU A 175 7.62 12.10 -1.32
C LEU A 175 7.46 13.27 -0.33
N ARG A 176 8.47 14.14 -0.19
CA ARG A 176 8.37 15.35 0.62
C ARG A 176 7.39 16.37 0.06
N ALA A 177 7.39 16.56 -1.26
CA ALA A 177 6.47 17.49 -1.92
C ALA A 177 5.01 17.06 -1.78
N GLU A 178 4.76 15.75 -1.74
CA GLU A 178 3.41 15.21 -1.51
C GLU A 178 3.01 15.21 -0.04
N GLY A 179 3.95 14.98 0.88
CA GLY A 179 3.70 14.99 2.32
C GLY A 179 2.71 13.91 2.78
N LEU A 180 2.71 12.74 2.12
CA LEU A 180 1.75 11.67 2.34
C LEU A 180 2.36 10.53 3.18
N GLY A 181 1.50 9.88 3.97
CA GLY A 181 1.86 8.72 4.78
C GLY A 181 2.53 9.04 6.12
N ASP A 182 2.53 8.05 7.02
CA ASP A 182 3.16 8.12 8.35
C ASP A 182 4.51 7.41 8.37
N LEU A 183 4.76 6.55 7.40
CA LEU A 183 6.00 5.83 7.17
C LEU A 183 6.14 5.42 5.72
N VAL A 184 7.36 5.12 5.30
CA VAL A 184 7.69 4.58 3.97
C VAL A 184 8.16 3.14 4.09
N LEU A 185 7.61 2.25 3.25
CA LEU A 185 8.09 0.89 3.05
C LEU A 185 8.72 0.76 1.66
N VAL A 186 10.05 0.63 1.61
CA VAL A 186 10.80 0.30 0.39
C VAL A 186 10.80 -1.21 0.22
N ASN A 187 9.86 -1.70 -0.58
CA ASN A 187 9.75 -3.11 -0.95
C ASN A 187 10.65 -3.44 -2.14
N GLN A 188 10.86 -4.74 -2.44
CA GLN A 188 11.73 -5.22 -3.52
C GLN A 188 13.21 -4.87 -3.30
N ALA A 189 13.62 -4.77 -2.03
CA ALA A 189 15.00 -4.49 -1.63
C ALA A 189 15.71 -5.81 -1.22
N GLU A 190 15.75 -6.78 -2.16
CA GLU A 190 16.36 -8.08 -1.93
C GLU A 190 17.90 -8.04 -1.97
N THR A 191 18.49 -7.06 -2.69
CA THR A 191 19.95 -6.97 -2.87
C THR A 191 20.56 -5.93 -1.93
N PRO A 192 21.87 -6.04 -1.62
CA PRO A 192 22.58 -5.04 -0.83
C PRO A 192 22.49 -3.62 -1.45
N GLU A 193 22.55 -3.52 -2.78
CA GLU A 193 22.46 -2.26 -3.52
C GLU A 193 21.07 -1.63 -3.35
N ALA A 194 20.00 -2.43 -3.45
CA ALA A 194 18.64 -1.95 -3.24
C ALA A 194 18.40 -1.50 -1.79
N ARG A 195 18.98 -2.19 -0.81
CA ARG A 195 18.95 -1.77 0.61
C ARG A 195 19.73 -0.48 0.83
N GLU A 196 20.87 -0.30 0.17
CA GLU A 196 21.64 0.94 0.23
C GLU A 196 20.85 2.11 -0.37
N MET A 197 20.16 1.91 -1.49
CA MET A 197 19.26 2.93 -2.04
C MET A 197 18.14 3.31 -1.05
N ALA A 198 17.60 2.34 -0.32
CA ALA A 198 16.59 2.60 0.70
C ALA A 198 17.15 3.40 1.89
N ARG A 199 18.40 3.16 2.33
CA ARG A 199 19.07 3.97 3.36
C ARG A 199 19.27 5.41 2.89
N LYS A 200 19.76 5.61 1.66
CA LYS A 200 19.88 6.95 1.07
C LYS A 200 18.55 7.67 0.95
N LEU A 201 17.46 6.94 0.66
CA LEU A 201 16.11 7.51 0.70
C LEU A 201 15.77 7.97 2.12
N ALA A 202 16.05 7.16 3.13
CA ALA A 202 15.77 7.45 4.54
C ALA A 202 16.52 8.71 5.03
N GLU A 203 17.78 8.89 4.66
CA GLU A 203 18.58 10.09 5.00
C GLU A 203 17.93 11.39 4.50
N ASN A 204 17.06 11.30 3.49
CA ASN A 204 16.40 12.43 2.85
C ASN A 204 14.93 12.60 3.23
N LEU A 205 14.40 11.81 4.18
CA LEU A 205 12.99 11.85 4.59
C LEU A 205 12.84 12.09 6.10
N PRO A 206 11.83 12.90 6.52
CA PRO A 206 11.53 13.09 7.93
C PRO A 206 10.64 11.96 8.52
N LEU A 207 10.36 10.92 7.76
CA LEU A 207 9.49 9.80 8.13
C LEU A 207 10.31 8.54 8.39
N PRO A 208 9.84 7.63 9.26
CA PRO A 208 10.44 6.31 9.38
C PRO A 208 10.44 5.57 8.05
N VAL A 209 11.57 4.98 7.69
CA VAL A 209 11.74 4.18 6.47
C VAL A 209 12.09 2.76 6.84
N TYR A 210 11.33 1.83 6.29
CA TYR A 210 11.56 0.39 6.39
C TYR A 210 11.92 -0.14 5.01
N ALA A 211 12.79 -1.14 4.93
CA ALA A 211 13.22 -1.71 3.67
C ALA A 211 13.33 -3.23 3.73
N GLY A 212 13.10 -3.88 2.60
CA GLY A 212 13.29 -5.31 2.45
C GLY A 212 12.43 -5.95 1.39
N SER A 213 12.09 -7.21 1.59
CA SER A 213 11.27 -8.01 0.67
C SER A 213 10.05 -8.57 1.38
N LEU A 214 8.88 -8.12 0.98
CA LEU A 214 7.61 -8.70 1.45
C LEU A 214 7.47 -10.18 1.05
N ARG A 215 8.07 -10.58 -0.09
CA ARG A 215 8.02 -11.98 -0.56
C ARG A 215 8.88 -12.91 0.30
N ARG A 216 9.99 -12.40 0.87
CA ARG A 216 10.87 -13.16 1.75
C ARG A 216 10.51 -13.02 3.23
N GLY A 217 9.63 -12.07 3.55
CA GLY A 217 9.29 -11.74 4.94
C GLY A 217 10.42 -11.02 5.69
N GLU A 218 11.35 -10.40 4.97
CA GLU A 218 12.53 -9.74 5.52
C GLU A 218 12.34 -8.22 5.42
N ILE A 219 11.92 -7.58 6.51
CA ILE A 219 11.75 -6.12 6.60
C ILE A 219 12.48 -5.62 7.83
N GLU A 220 13.29 -4.57 7.67
CA GLU A 220 14.03 -3.89 8.73
C GLU A 220 13.84 -2.38 8.68
N CYS A 221 13.98 -1.69 9.81
CA CYS A 221 14.06 -0.23 9.87
C CYS A 221 15.44 0.22 9.36
N VAL A 222 15.49 1.22 8.46
CA VAL A 222 16.72 1.72 7.85
C VAL A 222 16.93 3.22 8.10
N SER A 223 16.01 3.89 8.83
CA SER A 223 16.13 5.28 9.29
C SER A 223 16.66 5.36 10.72
#